data_44625a14e7f473bbe97d9b053de09e00
#
_entry.id   44625a14e7f473bbe97d9b053de09e00
#
_cell.length_a   1.000
_cell.length_b   1.000
_cell.length_c   1.000
_cell.angle_alpha   90.00
_cell.angle_beta   90.00
_cell.angle_gamma   90.00
#
_symmetry.space_group_name_H-M   'P 1'
#
loop_
_entity.id
_entity.type
_entity.pdbx_description
1 polymer ?
#
loop_
_entity_poly.entity_id
_entity_poly.type
_entity_poly.pdbx_seq_one_letter_code
_entity_poly.pdbx_strand_id
1 'polypeptide(L)'
;GKVSARGQADLRFETNEVIAHVYVKNGDRVRKGQKLAELDKFRLEQKLSQAEDALLKAELELKDVLIGQGYTPDDFSKVPEETMKLAKVKSGYEQSKSQYELTKRETEHATLVAPFDGIVANLFSKPYNLANTSEAFCTVIDTRGMETDFTVLENELAFIKTGDKVMITPYAGGGSYEGSVSEINPLVDANGMVKVKAAVNGQGKLFSGMNVR
;
A
#
# COMPACT_ATOMS: atom_id res chain seq x y z
N GLY A 1 19.45 17.65 -11.94
CA GLY A 1 18.23 16.98 -11.50
C GLY A 1 18.48 15.56 -11.01
N LYS A 2 17.45 14.96 -10.43
CA LYS A 2 17.49 13.57 -9.94
C LYS A 2 16.27 12.81 -10.47
N VAL A 3 16.50 11.59 -10.95
CA VAL A 3 15.42 10.70 -11.43
C VAL A 3 14.73 10.06 -10.26
N SER A 4 13.41 10.03 -10.27
CA SER A 4 12.54 9.29 -9.36
C SER A 4 11.53 8.46 -10.14
N ALA A 5 11.03 7.40 -9.53
CA ALA A 5 9.90 6.67 -10.09
C ALA A 5 8.62 7.46 -9.80
N ARG A 6 7.69 7.50 -10.74
CA ARG A 6 6.38 8.14 -10.58
C ARG A 6 5.55 7.49 -9.47
N GLY A 7 5.69 6.20 -9.31
CA GLY A 7 5.07 5.43 -8.22
C GLY A 7 6.11 4.54 -7.53
N GLN A 8 6.14 4.61 -6.21
CA GLN A 8 6.95 3.75 -5.36
C GLN A 8 6.14 3.38 -4.13
N ALA A 9 6.17 2.11 -3.76
CA ALA A 9 5.54 1.63 -2.54
C ALA A 9 6.55 0.86 -1.69
N ASP A 10 6.77 1.34 -0.48
CA ASP A 10 7.55 0.63 0.53
C ASP A 10 6.61 -0.27 1.31
N LEU A 11 6.71 -1.57 1.04
CA LEU A 11 5.84 -2.60 1.59
C LEU A 11 6.42 -3.14 2.89
N ARG A 12 5.59 -3.25 3.90
CA ARG A 12 5.97 -3.79 5.22
C ARG A 12 4.92 -4.74 5.75
N PHE A 13 5.33 -5.68 6.56
CA PHE A 13 4.41 -6.51 7.32
C PHE A 13 3.83 -5.72 8.49
N GLU A 14 2.58 -5.99 8.85
CA GLU A 14 1.89 -5.37 9.97
C GLU A 14 2.06 -6.16 11.28
N THR A 15 2.50 -7.43 11.18
CA THR A 15 2.67 -8.32 12.32
C THR A 15 4.08 -8.91 12.39
N ASN A 16 4.57 -9.15 13.61
CA ASN A 16 5.86 -9.77 13.87
C ASN A 16 5.71 -11.30 13.93
N GLU A 17 5.68 -11.93 12.77
CA GLU A 17 5.72 -13.39 12.65
C GLU A 17 6.93 -13.81 11.80
N VAL A 18 7.28 -15.09 11.84
CA VAL A 18 8.40 -15.61 11.05
C VAL A 18 8.06 -15.55 9.55
N ILE A 19 9.00 -15.11 8.74
CA ILE A 19 8.86 -15.12 7.28
C ILE A 19 8.95 -16.59 6.83
N ALA A 20 7.84 -17.14 6.33
CA ALA A 20 7.78 -18.51 5.84
C ALA A 20 8.34 -18.63 4.42
N HIS A 21 7.94 -17.72 3.53
CA HIS A 21 8.32 -17.77 2.11
C HIS A 21 8.62 -16.38 1.57
N VAL A 22 9.66 -16.30 0.72
CA VAL A 22 9.98 -15.15 -0.12
C VAL A 22 9.98 -15.63 -1.57
N TYR A 23 9.07 -15.10 -2.38
CA TYR A 23 8.81 -15.59 -3.75
C TYR A 23 9.55 -14.81 -4.84
N VAL A 24 10.16 -13.70 -4.47
CA VAL A 24 10.80 -12.75 -5.39
C VAL A 24 12.17 -12.34 -4.90
N LYS A 25 12.95 -11.75 -5.77
CA LYS A 25 14.26 -11.15 -5.49
C LYS A 25 14.35 -9.75 -6.07
N ASN A 26 15.36 -8.98 -5.65
CA ASN A 26 15.64 -7.67 -6.23
C ASN A 26 15.83 -7.75 -7.75
N GLY A 27 15.15 -6.87 -8.45
CA GLY A 27 15.16 -6.81 -9.92
C GLY A 27 14.03 -7.60 -10.60
N ASP A 28 13.28 -8.42 -9.86
CA ASP A 28 12.16 -9.18 -10.44
C ASP A 28 11.01 -8.24 -10.83
N ARG A 29 10.43 -8.49 -12.00
CA ARG A 29 9.20 -7.85 -12.45
C ARG A 29 8.00 -8.55 -11.83
N VAL A 30 7.10 -7.78 -11.26
CA VAL A 30 5.89 -8.26 -10.60
C VAL A 30 4.65 -7.60 -11.15
N ARG A 31 3.52 -8.31 -11.09
CA ARG A 31 2.20 -7.80 -11.46
C ARG A 31 1.40 -7.43 -10.22
N LYS A 32 0.48 -6.51 -10.36
CA LYS A 32 -0.47 -6.17 -9.30
C LYS A 32 -1.12 -7.44 -8.73
N GLY A 33 -1.13 -7.57 -7.39
CA GLY A 33 -1.69 -8.72 -6.69
C GLY A 33 -0.77 -9.95 -6.63
N GLN A 34 0.39 -9.94 -7.27
CA GLN A 34 1.36 -11.04 -7.17
C GLN A 34 1.92 -11.14 -5.77
N LYS A 35 1.97 -12.35 -5.22
CA LYS A 35 2.58 -12.62 -3.91
C LYS A 35 4.08 -12.36 -3.96
N LEU A 36 4.58 -11.62 -2.98
CA LEU A 36 6.00 -11.28 -2.81
C LEU A 36 6.63 -12.08 -1.68
N ALA A 37 5.95 -12.16 -0.56
CA ALA A 37 6.38 -12.92 0.61
C ALA A 37 5.17 -13.29 1.47
N GLU A 38 5.37 -14.23 2.37
CA GLU A 38 4.34 -14.74 3.26
C GLU A 38 4.93 -15.08 4.63
N LEU A 39 4.24 -14.65 5.69
CA LEU A 39 4.55 -15.02 7.06
C LEU A 39 4.02 -16.40 7.39
N ASP A 40 4.56 -17.02 8.44
CA ASP A 40 3.92 -18.17 9.08
C ASP A 40 2.58 -17.72 9.67
N LYS A 41 1.49 -18.30 9.18
CA LYS A 41 0.13 -17.90 9.51
C LYS A 41 -0.50 -18.72 10.63
N PHE A 42 0.19 -19.74 11.13
CA PHE A 42 -0.42 -20.67 12.09
C PHE A 42 -1.10 -19.95 13.26
N ARG A 43 -0.40 -19.03 13.93
CA ARG A 43 -0.95 -18.28 15.07
C ARG A 43 -2.10 -17.33 14.65
N LEU A 44 -1.98 -16.70 13.49
CA LEU A 44 -2.99 -15.79 12.96
C LEU A 44 -4.27 -16.55 12.59
N GLU A 45 -4.15 -17.72 11.96
CA GLU A 45 -5.27 -18.58 11.61
C GLU A 45 -5.98 -19.14 12.85
N GLN A 46 -5.23 -19.47 13.91
CA GLN A 46 -5.82 -19.86 15.19
C GLN A 46 -6.62 -18.71 15.82
N LYS A 47 -6.07 -17.50 15.82
CA LYS A 47 -6.80 -16.32 16.31
C LYS A 47 -8.06 -16.04 15.47
N LEU A 48 -7.96 -16.19 14.15
CA LEU A 48 -9.09 -15.99 13.24
C LEU A 48 -10.20 -16.99 13.53
N SER A 49 -9.87 -18.27 13.70
CA SER A 49 -10.83 -19.31 14.06
C SER A 49 -11.54 -19.00 15.39
N GLN A 50 -10.80 -18.56 16.41
CA GLN A 50 -11.38 -18.13 17.69
C GLN A 50 -12.33 -16.94 17.53
N ALA A 51 -11.97 -15.97 16.69
CA ALA A 51 -12.80 -14.80 16.41
C ALA A 51 -14.08 -15.18 15.63
N GLU A 52 -14.00 -16.15 14.70
CA GLU A 52 -15.16 -16.73 14.00
C GLU A 52 -16.13 -17.41 14.97
N ASP A 53 -15.60 -18.24 15.87
CA ASP A 53 -16.41 -18.92 16.87
C ASP A 53 -17.11 -17.92 17.82
N ALA A 54 -16.38 -16.87 18.23
CA ALA A 54 -16.95 -15.80 19.06
C ALA A 54 -18.05 -15.02 18.34
N LEU A 55 -17.86 -14.74 17.04
CA LEU A 55 -18.88 -14.08 16.21
C LEU A 55 -20.11 -14.97 16.05
N LEU A 56 -19.94 -16.26 15.75
CA LEU A 56 -21.04 -17.21 15.64
C LEU A 56 -21.84 -17.29 16.95
N LYS A 57 -21.15 -17.37 18.09
CA LYS A 57 -21.81 -17.34 19.41
C LYS A 57 -22.61 -16.06 19.61
N ALA A 58 -22.04 -14.89 19.26
CA ALA A 58 -22.73 -13.60 19.37
C ALA A 58 -23.94 -13.49 18.43
N GLU A 59 -23.88 -14.10 17.25
CA GLU A 59 -25.01 -14.19 16.31
C GLU A 59 -26.15 -15.03 16.86
N LEU A 60 -25.84 -16.15 17.50
CA LEU A 60 -26.84 -17.00 18.16
C LEU A 60 -27.48 -16.27 19.35
N GLU A 61 -26.67 -15.60 20.16
CA GLU A 61 -27.15 -14.79 21.29
C GLU A 61 -28.05 -13.63 20.81
N LEU A 62 -27.68 -12.97 19.68
CA LEU A 62 -28.52 -11.95 19.08
C LEU A 62 -29.91 -12.49 18.70
N LYS A 63 -29.97 -13.68 18.09
CA LYS A 63 -31.21 -14.34 17.74
C LYS A 63 -32.03 -14.64 18.99
N ASP A 64 -31.40 -15.16 20.03
CA ASP A 64 -32.09 -15.50 21.29
C ASP A 64 -32.66 -14.25 21.99
N VAL A 65 -31.90 -13.13 21.98
CA VAL A 65 -32.38 -11.83 22.50
C VAL A 65 -33.63 -11.37 21.75
N LEU A 66 -33.63 -11.46 20.40
CA LEU A 66 -34.78 -11.04 19.58
C LEU A 66 -35.99 -11.96 19.75
N ILE A 67 -35.78 -13.27 19.84
CA ILE A 67 -36.84 -14.24 20.12
C ILE A 67 -37.43 -13.98 21.50
N GLY A 68 -36.61 -13.71 22.51
CA GLY A 68 -37.05 -13.34 23.85
C GLY A 68 -37.89 -12.04 23.90
N GLN A 69 -37.77 -11.19 22.89
CA GLN A 69 -38.58 -9.98 22.71
C GLN A 69 -39.85 -10.21 21.87
N GLY A 70 -40.11 -11.43 21.44
CA GLY A 70 -41.30 -11.81 20.69
C GLY A 70 -41.16 -11.77 19.17
N TYR A 71 -39.96 -11.58 18.63
CA TYR A 71 -39.72 -11.65 17.19
C TYR A 71 -39.42 -13.09 16.77
N THR A 72 -39.94 -13.50 15.61
CA THR A 72 -39.58 -14.78 15.00
C THR A 72 -38.44 -14.56 13.98
N PRO A 73 -37.68 -15.62 13.61
CA PRO A 73 -36.62 -15.47 12.58
C PRO A 73 -37.11 -14.87 11.27
N ASP A 74 -38.34 -15.12 10.83
CA ASP A 74 -38.94 -14.57 9.62
C ASP A 74 -39.24 -13.06 9.73
N ASP A 75 -39.34 -12.53 10.96
CA ASP A 75 -39.65 -11.14 11.26
C ASP A 75 -38.39 -10.29 11.59
N PHE A 76 -37.20 -10.86 11.57
CA PHE A 76 -35.96 -10.12 11.92
C PHE A 76 -35.70 -8.91 11.03
N SER A 77 -36.11 -8.94 9.75
CA SER A 77 -36.04 -7.78 8.86
C SER A 77 -37.02 -6.65 9.23
N LYS A 78 -38.02 -6.94 10.04
CA LYS A 78 -39.06 -5.98 10.50
C LYS A 78 -38.79 -5.43 11.90
N VAL A 79 -37.68 -5.84 12.55
CA VAL A 79 -37.31 -5.35 13.87
C VAL A 79 -36.96 -3.86 13.76
N PRO A 80 -37.52 -2.99 14.62
CA PRO A 80 -37.16 -1.58 14.64
C PRO A 80 -35.68 -1.38 14.87
N GLU A 81 -35.11 -0.36 14.23
CA GLU A 81 -33.65 -0.10 14.25
C GLU A 81 -33.10 0.03 15.68
N GLU A 82 -33.78 0.76 16.54
CA GLU A 82 -33.39 0.93 17.96
C GLU A 82 -33.40 -0.40 18.73
N THR A 83 -34.41 -1.24 18.50
CA THR A 83 -34.50 -2.55 19.13
C THR A 83 -33.39 -3.48 18.65
N MET A 84 -33.10 -3.48 17.35
CA MET A 84 -32.00 -4.24 16.76
C MET A 84 -30.65 -3.77 17.32
N LYS A 85 -30.43 -2.46 17.44
CA LYS A 85 -29.22 -1.88 18.01
C LYS A 85 -29.00 -2.32 19.45
N LEU A 86 -30.01 -2.26 20.29
CA LEU A 86 -29.94 -2.73 21.67
C LEU A 86 -29.68 -4.23 21.78
N ALA A 87 -30.31 -5.02 20.92
CA ALA A 87 -30.08 -6.47 20.86
C ALA A 87 -28.64 -6.82 20.45
N LYS A 88 -28.08 -6.09 19.46
CA LYS A 88 -26.67 -6.24 19.04
C LYS A 88 -25.69 -5.89 20.17
N VAL A 89 -25.97 -4.84 20.94
CA VAL A 89 -25.16 -4.49 22.11
C VAL A 89 -25.23 -5.57 23.18
N LYS A 90 -26.43 -6.06 23.52
CA LYS A 90 -26.63 -7.10 24.54
C LYS A 90 -25.95 -8.41 24.19
N SER A 91 -25.97 -8.80 22.92
CA SER A 91 -25.36 -10.05 22.45
C SER A 91 -23.85 -9.94 22.24
N GLY A 92 -23.27 -8.75 22.30
CA GLY A 92 -21.87 -8.51 21.94
C GLY A 92 -21.56 -8.69 20.45
N TYR A 93 -22.59 -8.68 19.59
CA TYR A 93 -22.44 -8.91 18.14
C TYR A 93 -21.48 -7.93 17.47
N GLU A 94 -21.65 -6.63 17.70
CA GLU A 94 -20.78 -5.60 17.06
C GLU A 94 -19.33 -5.74 17.50
N GLN A 95 -19.07 -6.04 18.76
CA GLN A 95 -17.71 -6.25 19.27
C GLN A 95 -17.07 -7.49 18.64
N SER A 96 -17.78 -8.61 18.61
CA SER A 96 -17.27 -9.86 18.02
C SER A 96 -17.05 -9.72 16.52
N LYS A 97 -17.93 -9.02 15.81
CA LYS A 97 -17.79 -8.72 14.38
C LYS A 97 -16.55 -7.88 14.10
N SER A 98 -16.37 -6.80 14.86
CA SER A 98 -15.18 -5.94 14.72
C SER A 98 -13.87 -6.69 14.98
N GLN A 99 -13.87 -7.57 16.00
CA GLN A 99 -12.71 -8.41 16.30
C GLN A 99 -12.42 -9.43 15.20
N TYR A 100 -13.46 -10.04 14.64
CA TYR A 100 -13.31 -10.93 13.49
C TYR A 100 -12.75 -10.22 12.26
N GLU A 101 -13.28 -9.06 11.91
CA GLU A 101 -12.82 -8.28 10.75
C GLU A 101 -11.35 -7.84 10.92
N LEU A 102 -10.96 -7.40 12.14
CA LEU A 102 -9.58 -7.06 12.45
C LEU A 102 -8.64 -8.25 12.27
N THR A 103 -8.98 -9.38 12.89
CA THR A 103 -8.15 -10.59 12.84
C THR A 103 -8.07 -11.16 11.42
N LYS A 104 -9.17 -11.10 10.67
CA LYS A 104 -9.19 -11.48 9.25
C LYS A 104 -8.22 -10.63 8.44
N ARG A 105 -8.25 -9.31 8.61
CA ARG A 105 -7.32 -8.39 7.95
C ARG A 105 -5.87 -8.67 8.32
N GLU A 106 -5.56 -8.88 9.60
CA GLU A 106 -4.21 -9.25 10.04
C GLU A 106 -3.72 -10.53 9.35
N THR A 107 -4.59 -11.53 9.21
CA THR A 107 -4.26 -12.79 8.53
C THR A 107 -4.05 -12.61 7.03
N GLU A 108 -4.87 -11.79 6.37
CA GLU A 108 -4.71 -11.45 4.95
C GLU A 108 -3.41 -10.68 4.69
N HIS A 109 -3.07 -9.72 5.57
CA HIS A 109 -1.86 -8.90 5.47
C HIS A 109 -0.57 -9.65 5.87
N ALA A 110 -0.69 -10.88 6.38
CA ALA A 110 0.45 -11.79 6.51
C ALA A 110 0.98 -12.29 5.16
N THR A 111 0.24 -12.06 4.07
CA THR A 111 0.72 -12.22 2.70
C THR A 111 0.96 -10.85 2.08
N LEU A 112 2.20 -10.57 1.74
CA LEU A 112 2.59 -9.33 1.08
C LEU A 112 2.42 -9.47 -0.42
N VAL A 113 1.67 -8.57 -1.04
CA VAL A 113 1.38 -8.57 -2.48
C VAL A 113 1.79 -7.26 -3.13
N ALA A 114 2.12 -7.29 -4.42
CA ALA A 114 2.44 -6.09 -5.18
C ALA A 114 1.19 -5.21 -5.38
N PRO A 115 1.22 -3.93 -5.01
CA PRO A 115 0.07 -3.02 -5.15
C PRO A 115 -0.19 -2.58 -6.60
N PHE A 116 0.82 -2.67 -7.44
CA PHE A 116 0.80 -2.34 -8.87
C PHE A 116 1.89 -3.12 -9.61
N ASP A 117 1.87 -3.05 -10.94
CA ASP A 117 2.91 -3.65 -11.78
C ASP A 117 4.22 -2.87 -11.63
N GLY A 118 5.31 -3.56 -11.34
CA GLY A 118 6.57 -2.88 -11.06
C GLY A 118 7.79 -3.80 -10.98
N ILE A 119 8.86 -3.28 -10.40
CA ILE A 119 10.10 -4.01 -10.14
C ILE A 119 10.40 -3.99 -8.64
N VAL A 120 10.79 -5.14 -8.10
CA VAL A 120 11.16 -5.29 -6.69
C VAL A 120 12.56 -4.74 -6.45
N ALA A 121 12.69 -3.94 -5.39
CA ALA A 121 13.95 -3.38 -4.91
C ALA A 121 14.01 -3.43 -3.38
N ASN A 122 15.21 -3.22 -2.82
CA ASN A 122 15.44 -3.11 -1.36
C ASN A 122 14.92 -4.31 -0.55
N LEU A 123 14.97 -5.51 -1.14
CA LEU A 123 14.61 -6.74 -0.47
C LEU A 123 15.88 -7.39 0.09
N PHE A 124 16.01 -7.40 1.43
CA PHE A 124 17.17 -7.95 2.14
C PHE A 124 16.80 -9.06 3.11
N SER A 125 15.55 -9.12 3.53
CA SER A 125 15.04 -10.14 4.47
C SER A 125 14.94 -11.51 3.80
N LYS A 126 15.17 -12.55 4.61
CA LYS A 126 15.20 -13.95 4.17
C LYS A 126 14.18 -14.77 4.96
N PRO A 127 13.74 -15.93 4.41
CA PRO A 127 12.92 -16.88 5.15
C PRO A 127 13.57 -17.26 6.48
N TYR A 128 12.76 -17.71 7.44
CA TYR A 128 13.12 -18.14 8.78
C TYR A 128 13.52 -17.03 9.77
N ASN A 129 13.55 -15.78 9.33
CA ASN A 129 13.75 -14.62 10.21
C ASN A 129 12.41 -14.02 10.61
N LEU A 130 12.39 -13.36 11.76
CA LEU A 130 11.23 -12.60 12.21
C LEU A 130 11.06 -11.36 11.32
N ALA A 131 9.83 -11.09 10.90
CA ALA A 131 9.52 -9.88 10.14
C ALA A 131 9.69 -8.63 11.03
N ASN A 132 10.31 -7.59 10.47
CA ASN A 132 10.39 -6.27 11.10
C ASN A 132 9.23 -5.40 10.61
N THR A 133 8.36 -4.98 11.53
CA THR A 133 7.21 -4.13 11.20
C THR A 133 7.55 -2.65 11.11
N SER A 134 8.71 -2.24 11.61
CA SER A 134 9.16 -0.84 11.61
C SER A 134 9.83 -0.43 10.29
N GLU A 135 10.33 -1.40 9.54
CA GLU A 135 11.06 -1.17 8.29
C GLU A 135 10.31 -1.79 7.10
N ALA A 136 10.58 -1.25 5.91
CA ALA A 136 10.05 -1.85 4.69
C ALA A 136 10.70 -3.22 4.45
N PHE A 137 9.89 -4.22 4.14
CA PHE A 137 10.35 -5.53 3.70
C PHE A 137 10.96 -5.47 2.31
N CYS A 138 10.31 -4.75 1.41
CA CYS A 138 10.80 -4.44 0.07
C CYS A 138 10.09 -3.20 -0.48
N THR A 139 10.64 -2.70 -1.57
CA THR A 139 10.06 -1.60 -2.35
C THR A 139 9.60 -2.13 -3.70
N VAL A 140 8.40 -1.75 -4.14
CA VAL A 140 7.95 -1.97 -5.52
C VAL A 140 7.98 -0.63 -6.25
N ILE A 141 8.72 -0.57 -7.36
CA ILE A 141 8.92 0.63 -8.16
C ILE A 141 8.08 0.51 -9.43
N ASP A 142 7.19 1.48 -9.68
CA ASP A 142 6.41 1.56 -10.92
C ASP A 142 7.33 2.03 -12.06
N THR A 143 7.55 1.15 -13.02
CA THR A 143 8.44 1.43 -14.16
C THR A 143 7.73 2.03 -15.38
N ARG A 144 6.42 2.24 -15.31
CA ARG A 144 5.63 2.82 -16.42
C ARG A 144 5.86 4.31 -16.58
N GLY A 145 6.37 4.98 -15.57
CA GLY A 145 6.69 6.41 -15.62
C GLY A 145 7.85 6.75 -14.70
N MET A 146 8.82 7.44 -15.24
CA MET A 146 9.90 8.07 -14.49
C MET A 146 9.68 9.58 -14.47
N GLU A 147 10.11 10.22 -13.42
CA GLU A 147 10.08 11.67 -13.26
C GLU A 147 11.48 12.15 -12.95
N THR A 148 11.77 13.37 -13.32
CA THR A 148 13.00 14.05 -12.93
C THR A 148 12.65 15.28 -12.13
N ASP A 149 13.18 15.37 -10.92
CA ASP A 149 13.08 16.54 -10.07
C ASP A 149 14.29 17.45 -10.33
N PHE A 150 14.05 18.71 -10.64
CA PHE A 150 15.08 19.72 -10.79
C PHE A 150 14.59 21.08 -10.27
N THR A 151 15.50 22.01 -10.11
CA THR A 151 15.18 23.35 -9.65
C THR A 151 15.55 24.38 -10.71
N VAL A 152 14.75 25.44 -10.78
CA VAL A 152 14.98 26.61 -11.64
C VAL A 152 14.95 27.86 -10.79
N LEU A 153 15.57 28.94 -11.26
CA LEU A 153 15.49 30.23 -10.58
C LEU A 153 14.11 30.86 -10.79
N GLU A 154 13.67 31.66 -9.83
CA GLU A 154 12.39 32.38 -9.89
C GLU A 154 12.23 33.20 -11.17
N ASN A 155 13.32 33.87 -11.63
CA ASN A 155 13.32 34.67 -12.84
C ASN A 155 13.22 33.83 -14.13
N GLU A 156 13.50 32.53 -14.08
CA GLU A 156 13.39 31.61 -15.22
C GLU A 156 11.96 31.07 -15.37
N LEU A 157 11.13 31.18 -14.34
CA LEU A 157 9.74 30.69 -14.36
C LEU A 157 8.90 31.30 -15.49
N ALA A 158 9.18 32.54 -15.89
CA ALA A 158 8.46 33.19 -16.99
C ALA A 158 8.64 32.47 -18.35
N PHE A 159 9.67 31.64 -18.46
CA PHE A 159 10.02 30.92 -19.68
C PHE A 159 9.66 29.44 -19.64
N ILE A 160 9.11 28.95 -18.53
CA ILE A 160 8.81 27.53 -18.32
C ILE A 160 7.34 27.35 -18.03
N LYS A 161 6.71 26.44 -18.75
CA LYS A 161 5.30 26.04 -18.51
C LYS A 161 5.14 24.54 -18.60
N THR A 162 4.08 24.04 -17.97
CA THR A 162 3.69 22.63 -18.09
C THR A 162 3.49 22.25 -19.56
N GLY A 163 4.07 21.10 -19.94
CA GLY A 163 4.08 20.62 -21.31
C GLY A 163 5.33 20.96 -22.10
N ASP A 164 6.19 21.86 -21.63
CA ASP A 164 7.44 22.18 -22.31
C ASP A 164 8.34 20.94 -22.38
N LYS A 165 9.00 20.78 -23.54
CA LYS A 165 9.94 19.68 -23.76
C LYS A 165 11.21 19.89 -22.97
N VAL A 166 11.70 18.82 -22.37
CA VAL A 166 13.00 18.77 -21.67
C VAL A 166 13.83 17.61 -22.20
N MET A 167 15.14 17.82 -22.23
CA MET A 167 16.09 16.77 -22.56
C MET A 167 16.82 16.35 -21.29
N ILE A 168 16.79 15.07 -20.99
CA ILE A 168 17.31 14.50 -19.75
C ILE A 168 18.48 13.61 -20.09
N THR A 169 19.68 13.96 -19.59
CA THR A 169 20.91 13.22 -19.85
C THR A 169 21.52 12.73 -18.54
N PRO A 170 21.55 11.40 -18.29
CA PRO A 170 22.22 10.87 -17.12
C PRO A 170 23.72 11.14 -17.09
N TYR A 171 24.25 11.49 -15.93
CA TYR A 171 25.71 11.64 -15.76
C TYR A 171 26.47 10.31 -15.95
N ALA A 172 25.79 9.19 -15.68
CA ALA A 172 26.35 7.86 -15.90
C ALA A 172 26.50 7.46 -17.38
N GLY A 173 26.05 8.33 -18.31
CA GLY A 173 26.02 8.02 -19.75
C GLY A 173 24.73 7.29 -20.14
N GLY A 174 24.66 6.76 -21.38
CA GLY A 174 23.50 5.99 -21.85
C GLY A 174 22.53 6.74 -22.77
N GLY A 175 22.91 7.95 -23.23
CA GLY A 175 22.10 8.75 -24.17
C GLY A 175 21.27 9.83 -23.47
N SER A 176 20.45 10.50 -24.27
CA SER A 176 19.51 11.51 -23.79
C SER A 176 18.08 11.04 -24.00
N TYR A 177 17.20 11.40 -23.08
CA TYR A 177 15.79 11.02 -23.07
C TYR A 177 14.92 12.26 -23.16
N GLU A 178 13.93 12.23 -24.03
CA GLU A 178 12.94 13.30 -24.09
C GLU A 178 11.94 13.15 -22.96
N GLY A 179 11.59 14.28 -22.38
CA GLY A 179 10.55 14.39 -21.36
C GLY A 179 9.73 15.66 -21.57
N SER A 180 8.79 15.88 -20.71
CA SER A 180 8.00 17.11 -20.66
C SER A 180 7.77 17.57 -19.23
N VAL A 181 7.75 18.88 -19.00
CA VAL A 181 7.42 19.45 -17.70
C VAL A 181 6.00 19.02 -17.30
N SER A 182 5.88 18.32 -16.18
CA SER A 182 4.62 17.80 -15.67
C SER A 182 4.05 18.64 -14.54
N GLU A 183 4.91 19.21 -13.71
CA GLU A 183 4.51 19.96 -12.52
C GLU A 183 5.52 21.09 -12.22
N ILE A 184 5.00 22.25 -11.84
CA ILE A 184 5.79 23.37 -11.32
C ILE A 184 5.26 23.65 -9.92
N ASN A 185 6.11 23.52 -8.89
CA ASN A 185 5.72 23.81 -7.53
C ASN A 185 5.50 25.34 -7.36
N PRO A 186 4.33 25.79 -6.88
CA PRO A 186 4.04 27.22 -6.75
C PRO A 186 4.77 27.90 -5.57
N LEU A 187 5.78 27.25 -4.97
CA LEU A 187 6.55 27.76 -3.85
C LEU A 187 8.00 28.03 -4.27
N VAL A 188 8.48 29.23 -3.94
CA VAL A 188 9.88 29.62 -4.04
C VAL A 188 10.56 29.30 -2.71
N ASP A 189 11.67 28.60 -2.73
CA ASP A 189 12.45 28.30 -1.52
C ASP A 189 13.29 29.49 -1.05
N ALA A 190 13.95 29.35 0.10
CA ALA A 190 14.79 30.41 0.71
C ALA A 190 15.98 30.86 -0.18
N ASN A 191 16.32 30.08 -1.21
CA ASN A 191 17.40 30.37 -2.14
C ASN A 191 16.90 30.97 -3.47
N GLY A 192 15.62 31.29 -3.59
CA GLY A 192 14.99 31.79 -4.81
C GLY A 192 14.81 30.71 -5.89
N MET A 193 14.76 29.45 -5.48
CA MET A 193 14.60 28.30 -6.40
C MET A 193 13.19 27.75 -6.36
N VAL A 194 12.71 27.29 -7.50
CA VAL A 194 11.42 26.62 -7.65
C VAL A 194 11.64 25.18 -8.10
N LYS A 195 10.97 24.24 -7.46
CA LYS A 195 11.01 22.83 -7.84
C LYS A 195 10.13 22.57 -9.04
N VAL A 196 10.66 21.89 -10.02
CA VAL A 196 9.98 21.50 -11.26
C VAL A 196 10.13 20.00 -11.43
N LYS A 197 9.06 19.34 -11.87
CA LYS A 197 9.09 17.94 -12.28
C LYS A 197 8.89 17.82 -13.78
N ALA A 198 9.61 16.90 -14.37
CA ALA A 198 9.38 16.50 -15.75
C ALA A 198 9.14 15.00 -15.84
N ALA A 199 8.09 14.61 -16.52
CA ALA A 199 7.84 13.22 -16.86
C ALA A 199 8.77 12.78 -17.98
N VAL A 200 9.37 11.59 -17.82
CA VAL A 200 10.29 11.02 -18.79
C VAL A 200 9.99 9.55 -19.06
N ASN A 201 10.09 9.14 -20.32
CA ASN A 201 10.03 7.72 -20.66
C ASN A 201 11.45 7.16 -20.71
N GLY A 202 11.87 6.57 -19.60
CA GLY A 202 13.22 6.00 -19.43
C GLY A 202 13.47 4.70 -20.17
N GLN A 203 12.48 4.13 -20.85
CA GLN A 203 12.57 2.86 -21.60
C GLN A 203 13.24 1.72 -20.80
N GLY A 204 13.10 1.73 -19.46
CA GLY A 204 13.72 0.74 -18.58
C GLY A 204 15.23 0.93 -18.35
N LYS A 205 15.83 2.03 -18.84
CA LYS A 205 17.26 2.34 -18.67
C LYS A 205 17.54 3.42 -17.61
N LEU A 206 16.53 4.15 -17.19
CA LEU A 206 16.65 5.10 -16.08
C LEU A 206 16.25 4.41 -14.78
N PHE A 207 17.08 4.54 -13.75
CA PHE A 207 16.82 4.05 -12.42
C PHE A 207 16.54 5.21 -11.46
N SER A 208 15.62 4.99 -10.54
CA SER A 208 15.36 5.93 -9.45
C SER A 208 16.64 6.18 -8.66
N GLY A 209 16.94 7.45 -8.39
CA GLY A 209 18.18 7.88 -7.74
C GLY A 209 19.29 8.34 -8.68
N MET A 210 19.19 8.12 -9.99
CA MET A 210 20.18 8.63 -10.95
C MET A 210 20.22 10.15 -11.00
N ASN A 211 21.41 10.72 -11.03
CA ASN A 211 21.60 12.14 -11.26
C ASN A 211 21.62 12.42 -12.78
N VAL A 212 20.93 13.49 -13.16
CA VAL A 212 20.75 13.91 -14.57
C VAL A 212 20.93 15.43 -14.74
N ARG A 213 21.19 15.81 -15.94
CA ARG A 213 21.20 17.21 -16.38
C ARG A 213 20.20 17.41 -17.52
#